data_72017ee36ee6e5e8f95817dc3506b9b5
#
_entry.id   72017ee36ee6e5e8f95817dc3506b9b5
#
_cell.length_a   1.000
_cell.length_b   1.000
_cell.length_c   1.000
_cell.angle_alpha   90.00
_cell.angle_beta   90.00
_cell.angle_gamma   90.00
#
_symmetry.space_group_name_H-M   'P 1'
#
loop_
_entity.id
_entity.type
_entity.pdbx_description
1 polymer ?
#
loop_
_entity_poly.entity_id
_entity_poly.type
_entity_poly.pdbx_seq_one_letter_code
_entity_poly.pdbx_strand_id
1 'polypeptide(L)'
;IIVKDIEVNGVENLLKILKNDLEIVTIFLKVPKEELRKRLEAREDKQSPEEIELRLNRLEYEESKIGMYDYVIKNDDLDRTLRIIEEIIKH
;
A
#
# COMPACT_ATOMS: atom_id res chain seq x y z
N ILE A 1 1.18 -17.14 -11.61
CA ILE A 1 1.17 -16.07 -10.60
C ILE A 1 0.42 -14.87 -11.13
N ILE A 2 -0.56 -14.42 -10.36
CA ILE A 2 -1.33 -13.23 -10.71
C ILE A 2 -0.99 -12.14 -9.71
N VAL A 3 -0.59 -10.98 -10.20
CA VAL A 3 -0.29 -9.80 -9.37
C VAL A 3 -1.37 -8.75 -9.59
N LYS A 4 -1.96 -8.26 -8.51
CA LYS A 4 -2.98 -7.21 -8.58
C LYS A 4 -2.72 -6.11 -7.59
N ASP A 5 -3.00 -4.88 -8.00
CA ASP A 5 -2.98 -3.70 -7.16
C ASP A 5 -4.41 -3.48 -6.65
N ILE A 6 -4.60 -3.67 -5.34
CA ILE A 6 -5.93 -3.63 -4.73
C ILE A 6 -5.90 -2.75 -3.48
N GLU A 7 -6.93 -1.93 -3.31
CA GLU A 7 -7.04 -1.11 -2.10
C GLU A 7 -7.36 -1.98 -0.86
N VAL A 8 -7.08 -1.44 0.32
CA VAL A 8 -7.19 -2.15 1.61
C VAL A 8 -8.54 -2.85 1.81
N ASN A 9 -9.64 -2.19 1.52
CA ASN A 9 -10.96 -2.78 1.68
C ASN A 9 -11.19 -3.95 0.71
N GLY A 10 -10.66 -3.84 -0.50
CA GLY A 10 -10.71 -4.91 -1.49
C GLY A 10 -9.90 -6.13 -1.06
N VAL A 11 -8.72 -5.91 -0.47
CA VAL A 11 -7.88 -6.99 0.06
C VAL A 11 -8.61 -7.72 1.19
N GLU A 12 -9.21 -6.98 2.11
CA GLU A 12 -9.95 -7.55 3.23
C GLU A 12 -11.10 -8.44 2.74
N ASN A 13 -11.88 -7.97 1.77
CA ASN A 13 -12.95 -8.74 1.18
C ASN A 13 -12.45 -9.97 0.43
N LEU A 14 -11.38 -9.83 -0.34
CA LEU A 14 -10.79 -10.92 -1.09
C LEU A 14 -10.29 -12.03 -0.17
N LEU A 15 -9.65 -11.68 0.93
CA LEU A 15 -9.17 -12.64 1.91
C LEU A 15 -10.31 -13.42 2.55
N LYS A 16 -11.45 -12.77 2.83
CA LYS A 16 -12.62 -13.43 3.39
C LYS A 16 -13.24 -14.46 2.42
N ILE A 17 -13.23 -14.13 1.12
CA ILE A 17 -13.85 -14.96 0.11
C ILE A 17 -12.95 -16.12 -0.33
N LEU A 18 -11.65 -15.86 -0.54
CA LEU A 18 -10.73 -16.79 -1.18
C LEU A 18 -9.71 -17.46 -0.26
N LYS A 19 -9.74 -17.15 1.03
CA LYS A 19 -8.74 -17.61 2.00
C LYS A 19 -8.51 -19.13 1.98
N ASN A 20 -9.54 -19.90 1.76
CA ASN A 20 -9.47 -21.36 1.79
C ASN A 20 -9.23 -22.00 0.42
N ASP A 21 -9.39 -21.23 -0.65
CA ASP A 21 -9.36 -21.74 -2.02
C ASP A 21 -8.03 -21.44 -2.75
N LEU A 22 -7.33 -20.38 -2.35
CA LEU A 22 -6.11 -19.92 -3.01
C LEU A 22 -5.04 -19.57 -2.00
N GLU A 23 -3.80 -19.82 -2.40
CA GLU A 23 -2.64 -19.33 -1.65
C GLU A 23 -2.44 -17.85 -2.03
N ILE A 24 -2.69 -16.97 -1.06
CA ILE A 24 -2.61 -15.53 -1.28
C ILE A 24 -1.47 -14.94 -0.45
N VAL A 25 -0.58 -14.19 -1.11
CA VAL A 25 0.46 -13.42 -0.45
C VAL A 25 0.12 -11.93 -0.59
N THR A 26 0.04 -11.23 0.53
CA THR A 26 -0.30 -9.82 0.57
C THR A 26 0.90 -8.97 0.96
N ILE A 27 1.10 -7.87 0.23
CA ILE A 27 2.21 -6.95 0.44
C ILE A 27 1.65 -5.54 0.60
N PHE A 28 1.99 -4.88 1.70
CA PHE A 28 1.65 -3.48 1.94
C PHE A 28 2.87 -2.61 1.66
N LEU A 29 2.71 -1.60 0.80
CA LEU A 29 3.76 -0.63 0.52
C LEU A 29 3.54 0.60 1.38
N LYS A 30 4.40 0.77 2.37
CA LYS A 30 4.30 1.86 3.34
C LYS A 30 5.09 3.08 2.88
N VAL A 31 4.42 4.23 2.75
CA VAL A 31 5.06 5.51 2.43
C VAL A 31 5.05 6.38 3.70
N PRO A 32 6.19 6.94 4.11
CA PRO A 32 6.20 7.86 5.25
C PRO A 32 5.24 9.04 5.05
N LYS A 33 4.50 9.37 6.08
CA LYS A 33 3.49 10.44 6.03
C LYS A 33 4.09 11.78 5.56
N GLU A 34 5.26 12.12 6.06
CA GLU A 34 5.95 13.35 5.68
C GLU A 34 6.34 13.38 4.21
N GLU A 35 6.79 12.25 3.68
CA GLU A 35 7.15 12.14 2.28
C GLU A 35 5.91 12.24 1.39
N LEU A 36 4.81 11.62 1.79
CA LEU A 36 3.55 11.74 1.07
C LEU A 36 3.08 13.19 1.04
N ARG A 37 3.15 13.89 2.16
CA ARG A 37 2.80 15.31 2.24
C ARG A 37 3.64 16.13 1.26
N LYS A 38 4.95 15.93 1.23
CA LYS A 38 5.84 16.64 0.29
C LYS A 38 5.46 16.38 -1.16
N ARG A 39 5.17 15.13 -1.51
CA ARG A 39 4.76 14.76 -2.87
C ARG A 39 3.46 15.44 -3.27
N LEU A 40 2.50 15.50 -2.36
CA LEU A 40 1.20 16.14 -2.63
C LEU A 40 1.33 17.65 -2.77
N GLU A 41 2.16 18.29 -1.97
CA GLU A 41 2.40 19.74 -2.04
C GLU A 41 3.18 20.14 -3.29
N ALA A 42 4.04 19.25 -3.80
CA ALA A 42 4.87 19.50 -4.97
C ALA A 42 4.15 19.30 -6.30
N ARG A 43 2.92 18.78 -6.31
CA ARG A 43 2.16 18.55 -7.53
C ARG A 43 1.78 19.87 -8.20
N GLU A 44 1.81 19.88 -9.55
CA GLU A 44 1.43 21.07 -10.32
C GLU A 44 -0.03 21.45 -10.15
N ASP A 45 -0.91 20.43 -10.06
CA ASP A 45 -2.32 20.61 -9.74
C ASP A 45 -2.46 20.71 -8.21
N LYS A 46 -2.16 21.86 -7.70
CA LYS A 46 -2.17 22.10 -6.26
C LYS A 46 -3.49 21.71 -5.61
N GLN A 47 -3.41 20.70 -4.78
CA GLN A 47 -4.55 20.29 -3.98
C GLN A 47 -4.73 21.24 -2.80
N SER A 48 -5.96 21.47 -2.41
CA SER A 48 -6.24 22.28 -1.23
C SER A 48 -5.69 21.59 0.03
N PRO A 49 -5.39 22.36 1.09
CA PRO A 49 -4.98 21.75 2.36
C PRO A 49 -5.97 20.72 2.88
N GLU A 50 -7.26 20.91 2.63
CA GLU A 50 -8.32 19.98 3.03
C GLU A 50 -8.21 18.65 2.30
N GLU A 51 -7.91 18.67 1.00
CA GLU A 51 -7.72 17.46 0.21
C GLU A 51 -6.48 16.70 0.66
N ILE A 52 -5.40 17.41 1.00
CA ILE A 52 -4.19 16.81 1.52
C ILE A 52 -4.47 16.10 2.86
N GLU A 53 -5.20 16.75 3.75
CA GLU A 53 -5.59 16.15 5.04
C GLU A 53 -6.44 14.89 4.85
N LEU A 54 -7.38 14.89 3.89
CA LEU A 54 -8.18 13.70 3.60
C LEU A 54 -7.32 12.53 3.16
N ARG A 55 -6.32 12.78 2.32
CA ARG A 55 -5.41 11.73 1.86
C ARG A 55 -4.51 11.21 2.99
N LEU A 56 -4.05 12.09 3.88
CA LEU A 56 -3.26 11.69 5.03
C LEU A 56 -4.08 10.87 6.03
N ASN A 57 -5.34 11.23 6.24
CA ASN A 57 -6.25 10.46 7.09
C ASN A 57 -6.51 9.09 6.50
N ARG A 58 -6.64 8.98 5.19
CA ARG A 58 -6.80 7.69 4.52
C ARG A 58 -5.55 6.82 4.68
N LEU A 59 -4.36 7.42 4.60
CA LEU A 59 -3.12 6.71 4.85
C LEU A 59 -3.10 6.13 6.27
N GLU A 60 -3.52 6.89 7.26
CA GLU A 60 -3.59 6.42 8.65
C GLU A 60 -4.56 5.24 8.79
N TYR A 61 -5.70 5.31 8.12
CA TYR A 61 -6.66 4.22 8.09
C TYR A 61 -6.04 2.96 7.47
N GLU A 62 -5.39 3.11 6.33
CA GLU A 62 -4.74 1.99 5.65
C GLU A 62 -3.63 1.38 6.51
N GLU A 63 -2.83 2.21 7.19
CA GLU A 63 -1.79 1.74 8.08
C GLU A 63 -2.36 0.97 9.28
N SER A 64 -3.56 1.30 9.72
CA SER A 64 -4.22 0.57 10.80
C SER A 64 -4.54 -0.87 10.42
N LYS A 65 -4.54 -1.20 9.14
CA LYS A 65 -4.82 -2.54 8.61
C LYS A 65 -3.56 -3.33 8.25
N ILE A 66 -2.38 -2.81 8.55
CA ILE A 66 -1.10 -3.46 8.22
C ILE A 66 -1.02 -4.90 8.76
N GLY A 67 -1.62 -5.16 9.91
CA GLY A 67 -1.57 -6.48 10.54
C GLY A 67 -2.18 -7.62 9.71
N MET A 68 -3.01 -7.33 8.72
CA MET A 68 -3.58 -8.36 7.87
C MET A 68 -2.70 -8.74 6.66
N TYR A 69 -1.60 -8.00 6.45
CA TYR A 69 -0.69 -8.26 5.33
C TYR A 69 0.45 -9.18 5.74
N ASP A 70 0.89 -10.01 4.81
CA ASP A 70 2.03 -10.91 5.03
C ASP A 70 3.36 -10.16 5.07
N TYR A 71 3.48 -9.12 4.26
CA TYR A 71 4.69 -8.31 4.16
C TYR A 71 4.36 -6.83 4.20
N VAL A 72 5.21 -6.06 4.87
CA VAL A 72 5.14 -4.60 4.89
C VAL A 72 6.48 -4.08 4.40
N ILE A 73 6.49 -3.35 3.30
CA ILE A 73 7.70 -2.82 2.68
C ILE A 73 7.66 -1.30 2.71
N LYS A 74 8.71 -0.68 3.23
CA LYS A 74 8.84 0.77 3.19
C LYS A 74 9.20 1.20 1.77
N ASN A 75 8.30 1.92 1.11
CA ASN A 75 8.45 2.35 -0.27
C ASN A 75 9.12 3.73 -0.35
N ASP A 76 10.39 3.79 0.01
CA ASP A 76 11.19 5.01 -0.07
C ASP A 76 12.12 5.02 -1.30
N ASP A 77 12.39 3.85 -1.87
CA ASP A 77 13.22 3.67 -3.06
C ASP A 77 12.53 2.66 -3.96
N LEU A 78 12.07 3.09 -5.14
CA LEU A 78 11.32 2.24 -6.05
C LEU A 78 12.11 1.02 -6.50
N ASP A 79 13.39 1.19 -6.83
CA ASP A 79 14.23 0.08 -7.29
C ASP A 79 14.41 -0.97 -6.20
N ARG A 80 14.62 -0.54 -4.98
CA ARG A 80 14.72 -1.45 -3.82
C ARG A 80 13.40 -2.17 -3.59
N THR A 81 12.28 -1.46 -3.65
CA THR A 81 10.95 -2.04 -3.48
C THR A 81 10.68 -3.13 -4.51
N LEU A 82 10.99 -2.87 -5.79
CA LEU A 82 10.80 -3.84 -6.86
C LEU A 82 11.65 -5.09 -6.66
N ARG A 83 12.89 -4.94 -6.20
CA ARG A 83 13.77 -6.09 -5.91
C ARG A 83 13.21 -6.95 -4.79
N ILE A 84 12.70 -6.33 -3.73
CA ILE A 84 12.11 -7.05 -2.61
C ILE A 84 10.87 -7.82 -3.06
N ILE A 85 10.01 -7.22 -3.87
CA ILE A 85 8.82 -7.87 -4.42
C ILE A 85 9.22 -9.06 -5.29
N GLU A 86 10.22 -8.91 -6.14
CA GLU A 86 10.71 -10.00 -6.97
C GLU A 86 11.21 -11.18 -6.15
N GLU A 87 11.94 -10.92 -5.06
CA GLU A 87 12.40 -11.97 -4.16
C GLU A 87 11.24 -12.72 -3.50
N ILE A 88 10.21 -12.01 -3.09
CA ILE A 88 9.01 -12.61 -2.51
C ILE A 88 8.30 -13.51 -3.54
N ILE A 89 8.19 -13.06 -4.77
CA ILE A 89 7.52 -13.81 -5.85
C ILE A 89 8.28 -15.08 -6.19
N LYS A 90 9.62 -15.07 -6.16
CA LYS A 90 10.46 -16.23 -6.47
C LYS A 90 10.38 -17.34 -5.42
N HIS A 91 10.03 -17.00 -4.22
CA HIS A 91 9.90 -17.96 -3.14
C HIS A 91 8.44 -18.35 -2.92
#